data_d3b1da22a6396b0f160a120987e662df
#
_entry.id   d3b1da22a6396b0f160a120987e662df
#
_cell.length_a   1.000
_cell.length_b   1.000
_cell.length_c   1.000
_cell.angle_alpha   90.00
_cell.angle_beta   90.00
_cell.angle_gamma   90.00
#
_symmetry.space_group_name_H-M   'P 1'
#
loop_
_entity.id
_entity.type
_entity.pdbx_description
1 polymer ?
#
loop_
_entity_poly.entity_id
_entity_poly.type
_entity_poly.pdbx_seq_one_letter_code
_entity_poly.pdbx_strand_id
1 'polypeptide(L)'
;MRKRHGILAATLLLALGMSAASAEPITFTSTLSGASESPPVVSPATGQTTVVIDPTAHTLRVITNFTGLIGNTTASHLHCCNVDPTKNSGVATTTPSFAGFPLGVQSGSMDQTYNTLLASSYNPAFVAGNGGTPASAEAVLFSGILGGASYLNVHTTTSPGGEIRGTLLSAPLGTGIPALSQWLLGALALVLAGGGFWMMRRRRT
;
A
#
# COMPACT_ATOMS: atom_id res chain seq x y z
N MET A 1 9.05 41.17 62.86
CA MET A 1 9.07 39.76 62.42
C MET A 1 8.15 39.60 61.20
N ARG A 2 8.70 39.54 60.01
CA ARG A 2 7.93 39.33 58.73
C ARG A 2 8.06 37.87 58.32
N LYS A 3 6.97 37.12 58.38
CA LYS A 3 6.91 35.73 57.85
C LYS A 3 6.84 35.76 56.33
N ARG A 4 7.87 35.22 55.65
CA ARG A 4 7.89 34.97 54.23
C ARG A 4 7.20 33.62 53.96
N HIS A 5 6.07 33.65 53.28
CA HIS A 5 5.44 32.43 52.75
C HIS A 5 6.06 32.12 51.41
N GLY A 6 6.83 31.03 51.38
CA GLY A 6 7.35 30.49 50.12
C GLY A 6 6.26 29.71 49.39
N ILE A 7 5.95 30.13 48.20
CA ILE A 7 5.07 29.39 47.29
C ILE A 7 5.94 28.37 46.52
N LEU A 8 5.79 27.10 46.85
CA LEU A 8 6.35 26.01 46.01
C LEU A 8 5.48 25.89 44.75
N ALA A 9 6.01 26.24 43.63
CA ALA A 9 5.44 25.96 42.32
C ALA A 9 5.82 24.52 41.92
N ALA A 10 4.87 23.60 42.03
CA ALA A 10 5.04 22.24 41.51
C ALA A 10 4.85 22.26 40.00
N THR A 11 5.95 22.11 39.25
CA THR A 11 5.93 21.99 37.81
C THR A 11 5.61 20.53 37.46
N LEU A 12 4.38 20.27 37.04
CA LEU A 12 3.95 18.97 36.55
C LEU A 12 4.44 18.82 35.10
N LEU A 13 5.53 18.08 34.89
CA LEU A 13 6.00 17.66 33.55
C LEU A 13 5.06 16.59 33.01
N LEU A 14 4.18 16.97 32.11
CA LEU A 14 3.39 16.01 31.29
C LEU A 14 4.28 15.45 30.20
N ALA A 15 4.86 14.27 30.41
CA ALA A 15 5.55 13.52 29.36
C ALA A 15 4.49 12.97 28.40
N LEU A 16 4.26 13.67 27.28
CA LEU A 16 3.52 13.09 26.16
C LEU A 16 4.40 12.00 25.53
N GLY A 17 4.09 10.75 25.84
CA GLY A 17 4.65 9.61 25.11
C GLY A 17 4.18 9.67 23.65
N MET A 18 5.06 10.11 22.76
CA MET A 18 4.84 9.96 21.30
C MET A 18 4.97 8.47 20.97
N SER A 19 3.87 7.73 20.95
CA SER A 19 3.85 6.45 20.25
C SER A 19 4.18 6.71 18.79
N ALA A 20 5.27 6.14 18.30
CA ALA A 20 5.54 6.10 16.87
C ALA A 20 4.34 5.39 16.21
N ALA A 21 3.59 6.09 15.38
CA ALA A 21 2.55 5.47 14.57
C ALA A 21 3.26 4.53 13.58
N SER A 22 3.08 3.22 13.75
CA SER A 22 3.44 2.24 12.72
C SER A 22 2.59 2.54 11.49
N ALA A 23 3.22 2.56 10.32
CA ALA A 23 2.46 2.69 9.08
C ALA A 23 1.59 1.43 8.92
N GLU A 24 0.29 1.63 8.77
CA GLU A 24 -0.66 0.54 8.54
C GLU A 24 -0.46 -0.04 7.12
N PRO A 25 -0.71 -1.35 6.93
CA PRO A 25 -0.70 -1.95 5.60
C PRO A 25 -1.67 -1.26 4.66
N ILE A 26 -1.26 -1.03 3.41
CA ILE A 26 -2.05 -0.32 2.42
C ILE A 26 -2.55 -1.31 1.37
N THR A 27 -3.86 -1.27 1.09
CA THR A 27 -4.52 -2.20 0.18
C THR A 27 -4.84 -1.55 -1.15
N PHE A 28 -4.55 -2.28 -2.23
CA PHE A 28 -4.86 -1.93 -3.62
C PHE A 28 -5.66 -3.04 -4.25
N THR A 29 -6.53 -2.70 -5.18
CA THR A 29 -7.36 -3.67 -5.90
C THR A 29 -7.33 -3.40 -7.39
N SER A 30 -7.60 -4.43 -8.17
CA SER A 30 -7.79 -4.29 -9.62
C SER A 30 -8.68 -5.41 -10.15
N THR A 31 -9.45 -5.06 -11.18
CA THR A 31 -10.10 -6.04 -12.06
C THR A 31 -9.19 -6.31 -13.24
N LEU A 32 -8.96 -7.59 -13.54
CA LEU A 32 -8.13 -8.02 -14.65
C LEU A 32 -9.01 -8.33 -15.87
N SER A 33 -8.61 -7.80 -17.04
CA SER A 33 -9.32 -8.07 -18.30
C SER A 33 -8.36 -7.98 -19.49
N GLY A 34 -8.72 -8.63 -20.59
CA GLY A 34 -8.00 -8.51 -21.86
C GLY A 34 -8.09 -7.10 -22.47
N ALA A 35 -9.20 -6.40 -22.24
CA ALA A 35 -9.37 -5.02 -22.70
C ALA A 35 -8.37 -4.05 -22.05
N SER A 36 -7.85 -4.38 -20.88
CA SER A 36 -6.85 -3.59 -20.17
C SER A 36 -5.42 -3.86 -20.65
N GLU A 37 -5.19 -4.86 -21.51
CA GLU A 37 -3.86 -5.14 -22.09
C GLU A 37 -3.40 -4.04 -23.05
N SER A 38 -2.12 -4.00 -23.33
CA SER A 38 -1.55 -3.04 -24.29
C SER A 38 -0.58 -3.76 -25.26
N PRO A 39 -1.02 -3.96 -26.53
CA PRO A 39 -2.34 -3.66 -27.07
C PRO A 39 -3.45 -4.54 -26.43
N PRO A 40 -4.73 -4.11 -26.50
CA PRO A 40 -5.84 -4.90 -25.98
C PRO A 40 -5.93 -6.29 -26.59
N VAL A 41 -6.25 -7.27 -25.73
CA VAL A 41 -6.43 -8.68 -26.11
C VAL A 41 -7.92 -9.02 -26.05
N VAL A 42 -8.43 -9.65 -27.12
CA VAL A 42 -9.80 -10.18 -27.11
C VAL A 42 -9.81 -11.49 -26.32
N SER A 43 -10.22 -11.43 -25.07
CA SER A 43 -10.34 -12.58 -24.18
C SER A 43 -11.63 -12.47 -23.36
N PRO A 44 -12.37 -13.57 -23.17
CA PRO A 44 -13.51 -13.63 -22.25
C PRO A 44 -13.06 -13.70 -20.78
N ALA A 45 -11.76 -13.86 -20.54
CA ALA A 45 -11.22 -14.04 -19.21
C ALA A 45 -11.41 -12.80 -18.33
N THR A 46 -11.66 -13.04 -17.07
CA THR A 46 -11.74 -12.02 -16.02
C THR A 46 -10.96 -12.47 -14.80
N GLY A 47 -10.53 -11.52 -14.00
CA GLY A 47 -9.88 -11.77 -12.72
C GLY A 47 -10.04 -10.60 -11.77
N GLN A 48 -9.70 -10.87 -10.51
CA GLN A 48 -9.61 -9.86 -9.45
C GLN A 48 -8.26 -10.02 -8.76
N THR A 49 -7.64 -8.92 -8.41
CA THR A 49 -6.45 -8.94 -7.58
C THR A 49 -6.57 -7.94 -6.43
N THR A 50 -6.02 -8.35 -5.28
CA THR A 50 -5.78 -7.49 -4.14
C THR A 50 -4.29 -7.57 -3.81
N VAL A 51 -3.65 -6.42 -3.72
CA VAL A 51 -2.26 -6.29 -3.31
C VAL A 51 -2.22 -5.50 -2.02
N VAL A 52 -1.55 -6.04 -0.99
CA VAL A 52 -1.32 -5.35 0.27
C VAL A 52 0.18 -5.14 0.43
N ILE A 53 0.57 -3.88 0.58
CA ILE A 53 1.96 -3.53 0.92
C ILE A 53 2.03 -3.13 2.40
N ASP A 54 3.04 -3.62 3.09
CA ASP A 54 3.37 -3.22 4.45
C ASP A 54 4.83 -2.77 4.50
N PRO A 55 5.06 -1.44 4.47
CA PRO A 55 6.43 -0.89 4.52
C PRO A 55 7.14 -1.14 5.86
N THR A 56 6.38 -1.38 6.94
CA THR A 56 6.95 -1.64 8.27
C THR A 56 7.40 -3.10 8.42
N ALA A 57 6.57 -4.03 7.94
CA ALA A 57 6.86 -5.46 7.94
C ALA A 57 7.70 -5.88 6.72
N HIS A 58 7.93 -4.99 5.74
CA HIS A 58 8.62 -5.27 4.48
C HIS A 58 7.97 -6.43 3.74
N THR A 59 6.66 -6.36 3.53
CA THR A 59 5.90 -7.41 2.86
C THR A 59 5.05 -6.91 1.70
N LEU A 60 4.92 -7.79 0.71
CA LEU A 60 4.01 -7.68 -0.42
C LEU A 60 3.13 -8.93 -0.43
N ARG A 61 1.84 -8.80 -0.09
CA ARG A 61 0.86 -9.88 -0.24
C ARG A 61 0.08 -9.68 -1.52
N VAL A 62 -0.01 -10.75 -2.32
CA VAL A 62 -0.75 -10.76 -3.58
C VAL A 62 -1.82 -11.84 -3.50
N ILE A 63 -3.07 -11.42 -3.58
CA ILE A 63 -4.24 -12.27 -3.66
C ILE A 63 -4.82 -12.07 -5.04
N THR A 64 -4.92 -13.13 -5.84
CA THR A 64 -5.52 -13.05 -7.17
C THR A 64 -6.37 -14.26 -7.47
N ASN A 65 -7.42 -14.06 -8.26
CA ASN A 65 -8.22 -15.11 -8.85
C ASN A 65 -8.48 -14.75 -10.32
N PHE A 66 -8.60 -15.75 -11.16
CA PHE A 66 -8.90 -15.57 -12.57
C PHE A 66 -9.65 -16.79 -13.12
N THR A 67 -10.42 -16.56 -14.18
CA THR A 67 -11.21 -17.59 -14.85
C THR A 67 -11.40 -17.27 -16.31
N GLY A 68 -11.61 -18.32 -17.12
CA GLY A 68 -11.96 -18.20 -18.53
C GLY A 68 -10.81 -17.81 -19.45
N LEU A 69 -9.53 -18.03 -19.06
CA LEU A 69 -8.39 -17.83 -19.95
C LEU A 69 -8.51 -18.72 -21.18
N ILE A 70 -8.10 -18.19 -22.34
CA ILE A 70 -8.04 -18.93 -23.60
C ILE A 70 -6.84 -19.89 -23.58
N GLY A 71 -5.67 -19.38 -23.16
CA GLY A 71 -4.47 -20.19 -23.01
C GLY A 71 -4.27 -20.67 -21.57
N ASN A 72 -3.39 -21.67 -21.42
CA ASN A 72 -2.95 -22.08 -20.10
C ASN A 72 -1.94 -21.06 -19.55
N THR A 73 -2.01 -20.77 -18.26
CA THR A 73 -1.10 -19.84 -17.57
C THR A 73 0.36 -20.24 -17.73
N THR A 74 1.21 -19.27 -18.02
CA THR A 74 2.67 -19.45 -18.11
C THR A 74 3.42 -18.60 -17.09
N ALA A 75 2.85 -17.48 -16.67
CA ALA A 75 3.44 -16.58 -15.69
C ALA A 75 2.42 -15.56 -15.14
N SER A 76 2.75 -14.97 -14.02
CA SER A 76 2.11 -13.74 -13.51
C SER A 76 3.12 -12.91 -12.74
N HIS A 77 3.04 -11.59 -12.90
CA HIS A 77 3.95 -10.62 -12.26
C HIS A 77 3.23 -9.32 -11.91
N LEU A 78 3.86 -8.53 -11.02
CA LEU A 78 3.65 -7.08 -11.04
C LEU A 78 4.65 -6.43 -11.99
N HIS A 79 4.13 -5.54 -12.81
CA HIS A 79 4.90 -4.64 -13.66
C HIS A 79 4.92 -3.24 -13.05
N CYS A 80 6.03 -2.54 -13.19
CA CYS A 80 6.26 -1.18 -12.66
C CYS A 80 7.34 -0.45 -13.47
N CYS A 81 7.40 0.84 -13.59
CA CYS A 81 6.53 1.83 -13.02
C CYS A 81 6.20 2.85 -14.12
N ASN A 82 5.03 2.80 -14.70
CA ASN A 82 4.57 3.75 -15.72
C ASN A 82 3.18 4.25 -15.33
N VAL A 83 3.06 5.56 -15.13
CA VAL A 83 1.79 6.20 -14.77
C VAL A 83 0.77 6.23 -15.91
N ASP A 84 1.22 6.00 -17.15
CA ASP A 84 0.33 5.87 -18.30
C ASP A 84 -0.16 4.41 -18.40
N PRO A 85 -1.43 4.10 -18.09
CA PRO A 85 -1.96 2.75 -18.09
C PRO A 85 -2.02 2.12 -19.49
N THR A 86 -1.85 2.91 -20.55
CA THR A 86 -1.80 2.43 -21.94
C THR A 86 -0.41 1.95 -22.32
N LYS A 87 0.60 2.14 -21.48
CA LYS A 87 1.99 1.73 -21.73
C LYS A 87 2.32 0.46 -20.96
N ASN A 88 3.27 -0.29 -21.52
CA ASN A 88 3.85 -1.43 -20.83
C ASN A 88 5.01 -0.97 -19.93
N SER A 89 5.17 -1.66 -18.81
CA SER A 89 6.30 -1.52 -17.89
C SER A 89 7.10 -2.82 -17.84
N GLY A 90 8.33 -2.75 -17.37
CA GLY A 90 9.14 -3.94 -17.08
C GLY A 90 8.55 -4.76 -15.93
N VAL A 91 8.91 -6.03 -15.87
CA VAL A 91 8.58 -6.92 -14.74
C VAL A 91 9.36 -6.48 -13.50
N ALA A 92 8.66 -6.17 -12.43
CA ALA A 92 9.26 -5.77 -11.17
C ALA A 92 9.47 -6.94 -10.20
N THR A 93 8.51 -7.86 -10.13
CA THR A 93 8.55 -8.99 -9.19
C THR A 93 9.22 -10.22 -9.77
N THR A 94 9.31 -11.30 -8.98
CA THR A 94 10.02 -12.54 -9.31
C THR A 94 9.72 -13.06 -10.72
N THR A 95 10.77 -13.48 -11.43
CA THR A 95 10.69 -14.14 -12.73
C THR A 95 11.10 -15.63 -12.62
N PRO A 96 10.54 -16.54 -13.41
CA PRO A 96 9.59 -16.34 -14.52
C PRO A 96 8.15 -16.06 -14.06
N SER A 97 7.79 -16.25 -12.81
CA SER A 97 6.45 -16.02 -12.25
C SER A 97 6.51 -15.86 -10.73
N PHE A 98 5.48 -15.32 -10.14
CA PHE A 98 5.29 -15.40 -8.69
C PHE A 98 5.42 -16.83 -8.19
N ALA A 99 6.18 -17.03 -7.11
CA ALA A 99 6.21 -18.31 -6.42
C ALA A 99 4.80 -18.65 -5.90
N GLY A 100 4.33 -19.87 -6.19
CA GLY A 100 2.98 -20.32 -5.81
C GLY A 100 1.86 -19.89 -6.78
N PHE A 101 2.17 -19.20 -7.88
CA PHE A 101 1.17 -18.94 -8.92
C PHE A 101 0.82 -20.22 -9.69
N PRO A 102 -0.49 -20.52 -9.91
CA PRO A 102 -0.91 -21.73 -10.61
C PRO A 102 -0.55 -21.65 -12.10
N LEU A 103 0.34 -22.52 -12.56
CA LEU A 103 0.77 -22.63 -13.95
C LEU A 103 0.05 -23.77 -14.67
N GLY A 104 -0.10 -23.66 -15.99
CA GLY A 104 -0.69 -24.70 -16.83
C GLY A 104 -2.21 -24.80 -16.75
N VAL A 105 -2.90 -23.79 -16.22
CA VAL A 105 -4.36 -23.79 -16.01
C VAL A 105 -5.04 -22.58 -16.68
N GLN A 106 -6.35 -22.69 -16.93
CA GLN A 106 -7.18 -21.61 -17.48
C GLN A 106 -8.02 -20.87 -16.41
N SER A 107 -7.98 -21.36 -15.18
CA SER A 107 -8.62 -20.71 -14.03
C SER A 107 -7.87 -21.09 -12.77
N GLY A 108 -7.79 -20.18 -11.82
CA GLY A 108 -7.03 -20.43 -10.60
C GLY A 108 -7.08 -19.29 -9.61
N SER A 109 -6.42 -19.50 -8.47
CA SER A 109 -6.25 -18.48 -7.43
C SER A 109 -4.90 -18.61 -6.76
N MET A 110 -4.43 -17.52 -6.18
CA MET A 110 -3.22 -17.44 -5.39
C MET A 110 -3.45 -16.49 -4.21
N ASP A 111 -2.87 -16.81 -3.06
CA ASP A 111 -2.73 -15.92 -1.91
C ASP A 111 -1.34 -16.16 -1.31
N GLN A 112 -0.41 -15.25 -1.58
CA GLN A 112 0.98 -15.38 -1.18
C GLN A 112 1.52 -14.06 -0.64
N THR A 113 2.39 -14.18 0.37
CA THR A 113 3.12 -13.04 0.96
C THR A 113 4.61 -13.20 0.70
N TYR A 114 5.22 -12.16 0.17
CA TYR A 114 6.64 -12.10 -0.17
C TYR A 114 7.36 -11.12 0.75
N ASN A 115 8.55 -11.51 1.22
CA ASN A 115 9.44 -10.61 1.95
C ASN A 115 10.19 -9.74 0.95
N THR A 116 9.93 -8.44 0.98
CA THR A 116 10.46 -7.48 0.02
C THR A 116 11.92 -7.07 0.28
N LEU A 117 12.52 -7.51 1.38
CA LEU A 117 13.97 -7.39 1.61
C LEU A 117 14.77 -8.55 0.98
N LEU A 118 14.12 -9.53 0.38
CA LEU A 118 14.79 -10.64 -0.31
C LEU A 118 14.88 -10.37 -1.82
N ALA A 119 16.05 -10.56 -2.39
CA ALA A 119 16.27 -10.43 -3.84
C ALA A 119 15.40 -11.39 -4.66
N SER A 120 15.03 -12.54 -4.09
CA SER A 120 14.13 -13.53 -4.70
C SER A 120 12.71 -13.02 -4.92
N SER A 121 12.31 -11.92 -4.31
CA SER A 121 11.00 -11.29 -4.51
C SER A 121 10.91 -10.43 -5.77
N TYR A 122 12.03 -10.23 -6.47
CA TYR A 122 12.16 -9.31 -7.59
C TYR A 122 12.75 -9.95 -8.83
N ASN A 123 12.47 -9.32 -9.97
CA ASN A 123 13.26 -9.49 -11.18
C ASN A 123 14.66 -8.88 -10.92
N PRO A 124 15.76 -9.62 -11.16
CA PRO A 124 17.12 -9.09 -10.98
C PRO A 124 17.38 -7.80 -11.76
N ALA A 125 16.81 -7.68 -12.98
CA ALA A 125 16.93 -6.46 -13.79
C ALA A 125 16.24 -5.26 -13.14
N PHE A 126 15.12 -5.48 -12.44
CA PHE A 126 14.43 -4.41 -11.70
C PHE A 126 15.29 -3.95 -10.52
N VAL A 127 15.88 -4.86 -9.76
CA VAL A 127 16.82 -4.52 -8.67
C VAL A 127 18.00 -3.72 -9.20
N ALA A 128 18.66 -4.21 -10.26
CA ALA A 128 19.83 -3.56 -10.85
C ALA A 128 19.51 -2.14 -11.36
N GLY A 129 18.32 -1.95 -11.99
CA GLY A 129 17.89 -0.66 -12.50
C GLY A 129 17.43 0.34 -11.42
N ASN A 130 17.21 -0.12 -10.19
CA ASN A 130 16.62 0.69 -9.11
C ASN A 130 17.49 0.69 -7.84
N GLY A 131 18.79 0.94 -7.99
CA GLY A 131 19.72 1.14 -6.88
C GLY A 131 20.45 -0.13 -6.42
N GLY A 132 20.24 -1.29 -7.07
CA GLY A 132 21.03 -2.50 -6.90
C GLY A 132 20.79 -3.28 -5.60
N THR A 133 19.83 -2.89 -4.78
CA THR A 133 19.50 -3.59 -3.53
C THR A 133 17.99 -3.90 -3.45
N PRO A 134 17.57 -4.97 -2.73
CA PRO A 134 16.16 -5.23 -2.50
C PRO A 134 15.43 -4.07 -1.82
N ALA A 135 16.05 -3.39 -0.86
CA ALA A 135 15.45 -2.25 -0.16
C ALA A 135 15.19 -1.06 -1.10
N SER A 136 16.12 -0.77 -2.04
CA SER A 136 15.88 0.28 -3.05
C SER A 136 14.82 -0.13 -4.06
N ALA A 137 14.76 -1.40 -4.45
CA ALA A 137 13.73 -1.94 -5.31
C ALA A 137 12.33 -1.90 -4.63
N GLU A 138 12.25 -2.22 -3.33
CA GLU A 138 11.04 -2.07 -2.53
C GLU A 138 10.51 -0.64 -2.57
N ALA A 139 11.38 0.34 -2.28
CA ALA A 139 10.99 1.74 -2.26
C ALA A 139 10.40 2.20 -3.61
N VAL A 140 11.02 1.77 -4.73
CA VAL A 140 10.53 2.10 -6.08
C VAL A 140 9.22 1.37 -6.39
N LEU A 141 9.13 0.07 -6.10
CA LEU A 141 7.91 -0.71 -6.34
C LEU A 141 6.72 -0.17 -5.53
N PHE A 142 6.92 0.08 -4.24
CA PHE A 142 5.86 0.60 -3.37
C PHE A 142 5.44 2.02 -3.79
N SER A 143 6.39 2.88 -4.16
CA SER A 143 6.08 4.19 -4.73
C SER A 143 5.28 4.09 -6.03
N GLY A 144 5.63 3.15 -6.91
CA GLY A 144 4.91 2.88 -8.15
C GLY A 144 3.48 2.37 -7.91
N ILE A 145 3.29 1.48 -6.93
CA ILE A 145 1.96 0.99 -6.54
C ILE A 145 1.13 2.13 -5.95
N LEU A 146 1.70 2.93 -5.03
CA LEU A 146 1.04 4.09 -4.44
C LEU A 146 0.62 5.12 -5.48
N GLY A 147 1.43 5.31 -6.51
CA GLY A 147 1.18 6.25 -7.61
C GLY A 147 0.27 5.72 -8.72
N GLY A 148 -0.28 4.49 -8.62
CA GLY A 148 -1.08 3.88 -9.68
C GLY A 148 -0.28 3.55 -10.95
N ALA A 149 1.04 3.41 -10.83
CA ALA A 149 1.98 3.15 -11.93
C ALA A 149 2.35 1.66 -12.05
N SER A 150 1.61 0.78 -11.39
CA SER A 150 1.85 -0.67 -11.36
C SER A 150 0.59 -1.44 -11.74
N TYR A 151 0.77 -2.57 -12.40
CA TYR A 151 -0.33 -3.47 -12.75
C TYR A 151 0.06 -4.93 -12.56
N LEU A 152 -0.93 -5.79 -12.27
CA LEU A 152 -0.78 -7.24 -12.32
C LEU A 152 -1.13 -7.71 -13.72
N ASN A 153 -0.34 -8.65 -14.24
CA ASN A 153 -0.52 -9.27 -15.55
C ASN A 153 -0.50 -10.80 -15.43
N VAL A 154 -1.35 -11.48 -16.20
CA VAL A 154 -1.37 -12.94 -16.34
C VAL A 154 -1.04 -13.29 -17.78
N HIS A 155 0.04 -14.04 -17.96
CA HIS A 155 0.52 -14.51 -19.25
C HIS A 155 0.04 -15.93 -19.52
N THR A 156 -0.23 -16.24 -20.78
CA THR A 156 -0.69 -17.56 -21.19
C THR A 156 0.03 -18.06 -22.44
N THR A 157 -0.21 -19.33 -22.78
CA THR A 157 0.34 -19.96 -24.00
C THR A 157 -0.16 -19.29 -25.28
N THR A 158 -1.37 -18.71 -25.26
CA THR A 158 -1.96 -18.00 -26.41
C THR A 158 -1.61 -16.51 -26.43
N SER A 159 -1.31 -15.94 -25.29
CA SER A 159 -0.95 -14.54 -25.11
C SER A 159 0.31 -14.41 -24.24
N PRO A 160 1.51 -14.70 -24.81
CA PRO A 160 2.75 -14.65 -24.05
C PRO A 160 3.10 -13.25 -23.53
N GLY A 161 2.59 -12.20 -24.16
CA GLY A 161 2.73 -10.80 -23.73
C GLY A 161 1.80 -10.39 -22.57
N GLY A 162 0.80 -11.24 -22.28
CA GLY A 162 -0.26 -11.03 -21.28
C GLY A 162 -1.64 -11.28 -21.91
N GLU A 163 -2.51 -12.00 -21.20
CA GLU A 163 -3.88 -12.24 -21.65
C GLU A 163 -4.87 -11.33 -20.91
N ILE A 164 -4.65 -11.11 -19.62
CA ILE A 164 -5.42 -10.19 -18.81
C ILE A 164 -4.51 -9.40 -17.87
N ARG A 165 -4.77 -8.12 -17.71
CA ARG A 165 -4.10 -7.26 -16.74
C ARG A 165 -5.03 -6.27 -16.08
N GLY A 166 -4.56 -5.63 -14.99
CA GLY A 166 -5.27 -4.54 -14.36
C GLY A 166 -4.36 -3.68 -13.51
N THR A 167 -4.53 -2.35 -13.64
CA THR A 167 -3.79 -1.35 -12.87
C THR A 167 -4.22 -1.40 -11.40
N LEU A 168 -3.26 -1.39 -10.50
CA LEU A 168 -3.50 -1.35 -9.06
C LEU A 168 -3.95 0.04 -8.66
N LEU A 169 -5.15 0.13 -8.10
CA LEU A 169 -5.70 1.37 -7.58
C LEU A 169 -5.92 1.22 -6.08
N SER A 170 -5.69 2.29 -5.33
CA SER A 170 -6.00 2.28 -3.90
C SER A 170 -7.45 1.87 -3.70
N ALA A 171 -7.69 0.89 -2.83
CA ALA A 171 -9.04 0.60 -2.40
C ALA A 171 -9.67 1.92 -1.89
N PRO A 172 -10.94 2.22 -2.23
CA PRO A 172 -11.59 3.38 -1.67
C PRO A 172 -11.38 3.31 -0.16
N LEU A 173 -10.78 4.36 0.41
CA LEU A 173 -10.73 4.47 1.86
C LEU A 173 -12.17 4.34 2.31
N GLY A 174 -12.52 3.20 2.92
CA GLY A 174 -13.77 3.14 3.64
C GLY A 174 -13.81 4.42 4.48
N THR A 175 -14.92 5.14 4.51
CA THR A 175 -15.12 6.47 5.10
C THR A 175 -14.83 6.54 6.62
N GLY A 176 -14.01 5.64 7.14
CA GLY A 176 -13.36 5.69 8.43
C GLY A 176 -12.09 6.54 8.40
N ILE A 177 -12.21 7.84 8.09
CA ILE A 177 -11.28 8.77 8.70
C ILE A 177 -11.40 8.46 10.21
N PRO A 178 -10.31 8.13 10.93
CA PRO A 178 -10.39 8.10 12.38
C PRO A 178 -10.82 9.52 12.79
N ALA A 179 -12.12 9.74 12.93
CA ALA A 179 -12.60 10.95 13.53
C ALA A 179 -11.85 11.00 14.85
N LEU A 180 -11.06 12.07 15.06
CA LEU A 180 -10.50 12.39 16.38
C LEU A 180 -11.60 12.02 17.36
N SER A 181 -11.34 11.02 18.20
CA SER A 181 -12.41 10.43 19.01
C SER A 181 -13.19 11.59 19.61
N GLN A 182 -14.52 11.53 19.60
CA GLN A 182 -15.39 12.63 20.11
C GLN A 182 -14.92 13.08 21.48
N TRP A 183 -14.27 12.19 22.24
CA TRP A 183 -13.60 12.47 23.50
C TRP A 183 -12.39 13.40 23.39
N LEU A 184 -11.59 13.29 22.32
CA LEU A 184 -10.44 14.19 22.05
C LEU A 184 -10.92 15.59 21.65
N LEU A 185 -11.97 15.68 20.84
CA LEU A 185 -12.63 16.95 20.51
C LEU A 185 -13.26 17.58 21.72
N GLY A 186 -13.93 16.79 22.59
CA GLY A 186 -14.47 17.23 23.86
C GLY A 186 -13.39 17.72 24.83
N ALA A 187 -12.27 17.01 24.96
CA ALA A 187 -11.13 17.42 25.77
C ALA A 187 -10.49 18.71 25.27
N LEU A 188 -10.33 18.86 23.94
CA LEU A 188 -9.80 20.10 23.35
C LEU A 188 -10.73 21.29 23.60
N ALA A 189 -12.05 21.09 23.45
CA ALA A 189 -13.05 22.13 23.75
C ALA A 189 -13.01 22.57 25.22
N LEU A 190 -12.85 21.64 26.16
CA LEU A 190 -12.74 21.94 27.59
C LEU A 190 -11.46 22.71 27.93
N VAL A 191 -10.31 22.35 27.29
CA VAL A 191 -9.04 23.07 27.47
C VAL A 191 -9.15 24.51 26.94
N LEU A 192 -9.76 24.70 25.77
CA LEU A 192 -9.97 26.05 25.22
C LEU A 192 -10.93 26.89 26.02
N ALA A 193 -12.04 26.32 26.49
CA ALA A 193 -13.00 27.00 27.36
C ALA A 193 -12.40 27.38 28.72
N GLY A 194 -11.65 26.46 29.33
CA GLY A 194 -10.97 26.70 30.65
C GLY A 194 -9.87 27.77 30.52
N GLY A 195 -9.06 27.72 29.44
CA GLY A 195 -8.03 28.71 29.16
C GLY A 195 -8.60 30.10 28.90
N GLY A 196 -9.69 30.19 28.13
CA GLY A 196 -10.40 31.43 27.86
C GLY A 196 -11.00 32.07 29.14
N PHE A 197 -11.64 31.25 29.99
CA PHE A 197 -12.20 31.72 31.26
C PHE A 197 -11.13 32.23 32.20
N TRP A 198 -9.98 31.54 32.30
CA TRP A 198 -8.85 31.96 33.11
C TRP A 198 -8.23 33.29 32.68
N MET A 199 -8.08 33.49 31.34
CA MET A 199 -7.60 34.77 30.78
C MET A 199 -8.56 35.94 31.05
N MET A 200 -9.87 35.71 30.93
CA MET A 200 -10.86 36.75 31.23
C MET A 200 -10.87 37.17 32.70
N ARG A 201 -10.65 36.22 33.62
CA ARG A 201 -10.61 36.49 35.04
C ARG A 201 -9.37 37.30 35.46
N ARG A 202 -8.21 37.11 34.77
CA ARG A 202 -7.00 37.90 35.02
C ARG A 202 -7.07 39.34 34.53
N ARG A 203 -7.97 39.68 33.62
CA ARG A 203 -8.16 41.06 33.12
C ARG A 203 -9.07 41.91 33.96
N ARG A 204 -9.70 41.32 34.98
CA ARG A 204 -10.64 42.02 35.90
C ARG A 204 -10.04 42.30 37.28
N THR A 205 -8.79 41.94 37.52
CA THR A 205 -7.98 42.28 38.69
C THR A 205 -6.84 43.21 38.29
#